data_7038b4c297e65f5a65d48cf0bb9c4a5a
#
_entry.id   7038b4c297e65f5a65d48cf0bb9c4a5a
#
_cell.length_a   1.000
_cell.length_b   1.000
_cell.length_c   1.000
_cell.angle_alpha   90.00
_cell.angle_beta   90.00
_cell.angle_gamma   90.00
#
_symmetry.space_group_name_H-M   'P 1'
#
loop_
_entity.id
_entity.type
_entity.pdbx_description
1 polymer ?
#
loop_
_entity_poly.entity_id
_entity_poly.type
_entity_poly.pdbx_seq_one_letter_code
_entity_poly.pdbx_strand_id
1 'polypeptide(L)'
;MKHMKFLTFFFCIAFAVFACSSNNETDPNAGGIPDKEEPLATDFAKGADISWVTEMEHKGMKFYNASGVETDCFQLMKDLGLNAVRLRVWVDPKEHDNWCDTADLVTKAKRAAELGMDVMVDFHYSDWWADPGQQHKPAAWKGLNLVDLKKAIADHTADVLNALK
;
A
#
# COMPACT_ATOMS: atom_id res chain seq x y z
N MET A 1 -23.54 -54.60 0.59
CA MET A 1 -23.95 -53.25 1.01
C MET A 1 -23.54 -53.10 2.48
N LYS A 2 -22.45 -52.38 2.76
CA LYS A 2 -21.96 -52.11 4.13
C LYS A 2 -22.23 -50.65 4.46
N HIS A 3 -23.06 -50.40 5.45
CA HIS A 3 -23.36 -49.08 5.99
C HIS A 3 -22.15 -48.55 6.79
N MET A 4 -21.56 -47.46 6.36
CA MET A 4 -20.52 -46.76 7.09
C MET A 4 -21.18 -45.64 7.92
N LYS A 5 -21.10 -45.79 9.26
CA LYS A 5 -21.63 -44.81 10.22
C LYS A 5 -20.58 -43.70 10.39
N PHE A 6 -20.93 -42.48 9.99
CA PHE A 6 -20.13 -41.28 10.27
C PHE A 6 -20.34 -40.85 11.73
N LEU A 7 -19.27 -40.87 12.52
CA LEU A 7 -19.26 -40.41 13.90
C LEU A 7 -18.77 -38.96 13.88
N THR A 8 -19.68 -38.00 14.07
CA THR A 8 -19.38 -36.58 14.15
C THR A 8 -18.85 -36.25 15.55
N PHE A 9 -17.56 -35.94 15.65
CA PHE A 9 -16.95 -35.45 16.89
C PHE A 9 -17.16 -33.94 16.98
N PHE A 10 -17.99 -33.50 17.93
CA PHE A 10 -18.11 -32.10 18.31
C PHE A 10 -16.97 -31.73 19.26
N PHE A 11 -16.03 -30.89 18.80
CA PHE A 11 -14.98 -30.35 19.65
C PHE A 11 -15.44 -29.01 20.20
N CYS A 12 -15.88 -28.96 21.46
CA CYS A 12 -16.13 -27.72 22.18
C CYS A 12 -14.81 -27.10 22.62
N ILE A 13 -14.40 -26.03 21.95
CA ILE A 13 -13.29 -25.19 22.41
C ILE A 13 -13.83 -24.13 23.35
N ALA A 14 -13.54 -24.29 24.65
CA ALA A 14 -13.81 -23.28 25.65
C ALA A 14 -12.74 -22.15 25.53
N PHE A 15 -13.15 -20.96 25.13
CA PHE A 15 -12.31 -19.77 25.18
C PHE A 15 -12.26 -19.26 26.63
N ALA A 16 -11.09 -19.42 27.26
CA ALA A 16 -10.80 -18.74 28.51
C ALA A 16 -10.37 -17.29 28.18
N VAL A 17 -11.21 -16.33 28.55
CA VAL A 17 -10.89 -14.89 28.45
C VAL A 17 -9.98 -14.55 29.63
N PHE A 18 -8.68 -14.38 29.36
CA PHE A 18 -7.77 -13.80 30.33
C PHE A 18 -7.93 -12.27 30.30
N ALA A 19 -8.54 -11.70 31.31
CA ALA A 19 -8.53 -10.27 31.54
C ALA A 19 -7.19 -9.90 32.12
N CYS A 20 -6.31 -9.26 31.34
CA CYS A 20 -5.14 -8.56 31.86
C CYS A 20 -5.58 -7.26 32.47
N SER A 21 -5.52 -7.16 33.81
CA SER A 21 -5.58 -5.92 34.54
C SER A 21 -4.21 -5.25 34.45
N SER A 22 -4.09 -4.16 33.67
CA SER A 22 -2.89 -3.33 33.64
C SER A 22 -2.95 -2.34 34.80
N ASN A 23 -2.07 -2.50 35.78
CA ASN A 23 -1.78 -1.48 36.77
C ASN A 23 -1.00 -0.34 36.10
N ASN A 24 -1.59 0.84 36.01
CA ASN A 24 -0.93 2.07 35.61
C ASN A 24 0.02 2.52 36.76
N GLU A 25 1.30 2.22 36.62
CA GLU A 25 2.32 3.01 37.32
C GLU A 25 2.66 4.22 36.45
N THR A 26 2.28 5.42 36.91
CA THR A 26 2.62 6.70 36.29
C THR A 26 4.09 7.01 36.57
N ASP A 27 4.92 6.99 35.53
CA ASP A 27 6.28 7.52 35.55
C ASP A 27 6.22 9.06 35.59
N PRO A 28 6.73 9.74 36.65
CA PRO A 28 6.61 11.20 36.77
C PRO A 28 7.57 11.99 35.87
N ASN A 29 8.32 11.35 34.96
CA ASN A 29 9.32 12.01 34.12
C ASN A 29 9.13 11.81 32.60
N ALA A 30 7.98 11.39 32.13
CA ALA A 30 7.64 11.41 30.72
C ALA A 30 7.28 12.85 30.33
N GLY A 31 8.26 13.56 29.76
CA GLY A 31 8.03 14.85 29.11
C GLY A 31 6.95 14.72 28.05
N GLY A 32 5.76 15.26 28.32
CA GLY A 32 4.60 15.13 27.46
C GLY A 32 4.85 15.74 26.09
N ILE A 33 4.86 14.89 25.08
CA ILE A 33 4.51 15.29 23.71
C ILE A 33 3.03 15.68 23.80
N PRO A 34 2.62 16.91 23.41
CA PRO A 34 1.22 17.24 23.38
C PRO A 34 0.54 16.33 22.37
N ASP A 35 -0.34 15.43 22.85
CA ASP A 35 -1.28 14.69 22.04
C ASP A 35 -2.20 15.70 21.33
N LYS A 36 -1.78 16.17 20.17
CA LYS A 36 -2.71 16.61 19.16
C LYS A 36 -3.36 15.35 18.64
N GLU A 37 -4.48 14.96 19.22
CA GLU A 37 -5.38 14.02 18.56
C GLU A 37 -5.78 14.65 17.21
N GLU A 38 -5.03 14.32 16.15
CA GLU A 38 -5.55 14.48 14.80
C GLU A 38 -6.84 13.66 14.75
N PRO A 39 -7.97 14.24 14.28
CA PRO A 39 -9.20 13.49 14.17
C PRO A 39 -8.92 12.23 13.36
N LEU A 40 -9.08 11.05 13.94
CA LEU A 40 -9.06 9.78 13.24
C LEU A 40 -9.96 9.94 12.01
N ALA A 41 -9.40 9.73 10.81
CA ALA A 41 -10.18 9.75 9.58
C ALA A 41 -11.40 8.84 9.79
N THR A 42 -12.59 9.44 9.86
CA THR A 42 -13.83 8.75 10.21
C THR A 42 -14.34 7.87 9.08
N ASP A 43 -13.70 7.93 7.92
CA ASP A 43 -14.12 7.19 6.74
C ASP A 43 -13.23 5.97 6.48
N PHE A 44 -13.89 4.82 6.38
CA PHE A 44 -13.24 3.57 5.97
C PHE A 44 -12.63 3.74 4.58
N ALA A 45 -11.32 3.45 4.42
CA ALA A 45 -10.63 3.50 3.14
C ALA A 45 -11.15 2.39 2.21
N LYS A 46 -11.82 2.79 1.13
CA LYS A 46 -12.25 1.92 0.04
C LYS A 46 -11.35 2.21 -1.14
N GLY A 47 -10.46 1.28 -1.48
CA GLY A 47 -9.45 1.54 -2.49
C GLY A 47 -9.22 0.38 -3.44
N ALA A 48 -8.46 0.68 -4.50
CA ALA A 48 -7.96 -0.30 -5.45
C ALA A 48 -6.50 -0.01 -5.80
N ASP A 49 -5.75 -1.06 -6.16
CA ASP A 49 -4.42 -0.90 -6.75
C ASP A 49 -4.58 -0.62 -8.25
N ILE A 50 -4.19 0.58 -8.66
CA ILE A 50 -4.19 1.01 -10.06
C ILE A 50 -2.80 1.45 -10.52
N SER A 51 -1.76 0.84 -9.95
CA SER A 51 -0.36 1.17 -10.22
C SER A 51 0.03 1.12 -11.70
N TRP A 52 -0.69 0.32 -12.50
CA TRP A 52 -0.43 0.13 -13.94
C TRP A 52 -1.11 1.14 -14.85
N VAL A 53 -1.93 2.04 -14.34
CA VAL A 53 -2.84 2.86 -15.15
C VAL A 53 -2.10 3.68 -16.22
N THR A 54 -0.99 4.31 -15.88
CA THR A 54 -0.19 5.14 -16.81
C THR A 54 0.43 4.30 -17.93
N GLU A 55 0.94 3.10 -17.63
CA GLU A 55 1.42 2.16 -18.63
C GLU A 55 0.29 1.67 -19.56
N MET A 56 -0.86 1.34 -19.01
CA MET A 56 -2.03 0.91 -19.79
C MET A 56 -2.49 2.00 -20.74
N GLU A 57 -2.61 3.25 -20.25
CA GLU A 57 -2.99 4.41 -21.06
C GLU A 57 -1.96 4.70 -22.16
N HIS A 58 -0.67 4.61 -21.85
CA HIS A 58 0.42 4.76 -22.84
C HIS A 58 0.32 3.71 -23.95
N LYS A 59 -0.08 2.48 -23.61
CA LYS A 59 -0.32 1.39 -24.58
C LYS A 59 -1.65 1.52 -25.33
N GLY A 60 -2.38 2.64 -25.14
CA GLY A 60 -3.63 2.92 -25.83
C GLY A 60 -4.86 2.25 -25.23
N MET A 61 -4.75 1.68 -24.03
CA MET A 61 -5.90 1.13 -23.31
C MET A 61 -6.82 2.27 -22.86
N LYS A 62 -8.12 2.07 -23.02
CA LYS A 62 -9.16 3.02 -22.65
C LYS A 62 -10.10 2.41 -21.63
N PHE A 63 -10.58 3.21 -20.74
CA PHE A 63 -11.54 2.82 -19.72
C PHE A 63 -12.91 3.43 -20.03
N TYR A 64 -13.97 2.71 -19.69
CA TYR A 64 -15.34 3.10 -20.00
C TYR A 64 -16.23 2.95 -18.78
N ASN A 65 -17.14 3.89 -18.58
CA ASN A 65 -18.16 3.78 -17.55
C ASN A 65 -19.28 2.79 -17.97
N ALA A 66 -20.23 2.56 -17.08
CA ALA A 66 -21.34 1.63 -17.32
C ALA A 66 -22.24 2.01 -18.51
N SER A 67 -22.21 3.27 -18.95
CA SER A 67 -22.94 3.77 -20.13
C SER A 67 -22.11 3.67 -21.42
N GLY A 68 -20.91 3.09 -21.38
CA GLY A 68 -20.01 2.96 -22.53
C GLY A 68 -19.29 4.26 -22.91
N VAL A 69 -19.27 5.26 -22.05
CA VAL A 69 -18.54 6.52 -22.27
C VAL A 69 -17.09 6.37 -21.80
N GLU A 70 -16.13 6.73 -22.66
CA GLU A 70 -14.71 6.75 -22.31
C GLU A 70 -14.50 7.73 -21.15
N THR A 71 -13.86 7.25 -20.09
CA THR A 71 -13.71 7.97 -18.82
C THR A 71 -12.34 7.68 -18.23
N ASP A 72 -11.73 8.69 -17.60
CA ASP A 72 -10.48 8.54 -16.85
C ASP A 72 -10.59 7.45 -15.77
N CYS A 73 -9.55 6.62 -15.59
CA CYS A 73 -9.57 5.50 -14.65
C CYS A 73 -9.76 5.95 -13.19
N PHE A 74 -9.11 7.05 -12.78
CA PHE A 74 -9.27 7.58 -11.41
C PHE A 74 -10.68 8.11 -11.19
N GLN A 75 -11.25 8.79 -12.22
CA GLN A 75 -12.62 9.25 -12.16
C GLN A 75 -13.60 8.07 -12.03
N LEU A 76 -13.39 6.98 -12.79
CA LEU A 76 -14.20 5.76 -12.66
C LEU A 76 -14.14 5.18 -11.24
N MET A 77 -12.95 5.12 -10.64
CA MET A 77 -12.80 4.64 -9.26
C MET A 77 -13.59 5.54 -8.29
N LYS A 78 -13.49 6.87 -8.47
CA LYS A 78 -14.22 7.85 -7.65
C LYS A 78 -15.73 7.69 -7.81
N ASP A 79 -16.22 7.55 -9.03
CA ASP A 79 -17.65 7.38 -9.36
C ASP A 79 -18.22 6.06 -8.78
N LEU A 80 -17.39 5.03 -8.66
CA LEU A 80 -17.72 3.77 -7.99
C LEU A 80 -17.70 3.87 -6.45
N GLY A 81 -17.38 5.03 -5.90
CA GLY A 81 -17.38 5.29 -4.46
C GLY A 81 -16.08 4.91 -3.75
N LEU A 82 -14.96 4.73 -4.49
CA LEU A 82 -13.64 4.59 -3.90
C LEU A 82 -13.14 5.96 -3.45
N ASN A 83 -12.46 5.98 -2.32
CA ASN A 83 -11.87 7.18 -1.72
C ASN A 83 -10.34 7.08 -1.56
N ALA A 84 -9.75 5.97 -1.97
CA ALA A 84 -8.31 5.74 -1.89
C ALA A 84 -7.78 4.94 -3.09
N VAL A 85 -6.50 5.13 -3.41
CA VAL A 85 -5.77 4.30 -4.37
C VAL A 85 -4.47 3.80 -3.76
N ARG A 86 -4.07 2.57 -4.10
CA ARG A 86 -2.75 2.04 -3.82
C ARG A 86 -1.89 2.22 -5.05
N LEU A 87 -0.72 2.82 -4.88
CA LEU A 87 0.24 3.09 -5.96
C LEU A 87 1.61 2.53 -5.57
N ARG A 88 2.10 1.59 -6.36
CA ARG A 88 3.41 0.99 -6.19
C ARG A 88 4.52 1.92 -6.65
N VAL A 89 5.68 1.85 -5.97
CA VAL A 89 6.91 2.49 -6.40
C VAL A 89 8.08 1.52 -6.37
N TRP A 90 8.86 1.47 -7.45
CA TRP A 90 10.13 0.77 -7.58
C TRP A 90 11.31 1.74 -7.44
N VAL A 91 12.53 1.21 -7.28
CA VAL A 91 13.73 2.03 -7.05
C VAL A 91 14.31 2.57 -8.36
N ASP A 92 14.62 1.69 -9.32
CA ASP A 92 15.18 2.08 -10.63
C ASP A 92 14.64 1.15 -11.73
N PRO A 93 13.36 1.31 -12.14
CA PRO A 93 12.72 0.42 -13.12
C PRO A 93 13.04 0.77 -14.59
N LYS A 94 14.24 1.27 -14.88
CA LYS A 94 14.65 1.70 -16.24
C LYS A 94 14.56 0.60 -17.28
N GLU A 95 14.77 -0.66 -16.90
CA GLU A 95 14.62 -1.82 -17.79
C GLU A 95 13.15 -2.09 -18.15
N HIS A 96 12.23 -1.34 -17.55
CA HIS A 96 10.78 -1.43 -17.71
C HIS A 96 10.16 -0.06 -18.02
N ASP A 97 10.82 0.72 -18.88
CA ASP A 97 10.37 2.03 -19.36
C ASP A 97 10.04 3.05 -18.22
N ASN A 98 10.64 2.86 -17.06
CA ASN A 98 10.44 3.68 -15.84
C ASN A 98 9.00 3.68 -15.29
N TRP A 99 8.13 2.74 -15.70
CA TRP A 99 6.82 2.60 -15.07
C TRP A 99 6.96 2.33 -13.57
N CYS A 100 6.14 3.00 -12.78
CA CYS A 100 6.18 2.94 -11.32
C CYS A 100 7.51 3.44 -10.70
N ASP A 101 8.27 4.29 -11.37
CA ASP A 101 9.29 5.11 -10.72
C ASP A 101 8.67 6.24 -9.90
N THR A 102 9.50 7.05 -9.27
CA THR A 102 9.03 8.20 -8.46
C THR A 102 8.26 9.23 -9.31
N ALA A 103 8.67 9.48 -10.55
CA ALA A 103 8.02 10.47 -11.41
C ALA A 103 6.63 10.01 -11.87
N ASP A 104 6.51 8.74 -12.23
CA ASP A 104 5.24 8.10 -12.59
C ASP A 104 4.31 8.00 -11.37
N LEU A 105 4.84 7.69 -10.18
CA LEU A 105 4.07 7.74 -8.92
C LEU A 105 3.49 9.14 -8.68
N VAL A 106 4.31 10.20 -8.78
CA VAL A 106 3.86 11.58 -8.59
C VAL A 106 2.77 11.97 -9.57
N THR A 107 2.89 11.54 -10.83
CA THR A 107 1.86 11.76 -11.86
C THR A 107 0.52 11.15 -11.46
N LYS A 108 0.52 9.92 -10.99
CA LYS A 108 -0.68 9.21 -10.53
C LYS A 108 -1.24 9.80 -9.24
N ALA A 109 -0.36 10.15 -8.29
CA ALA A 109 -0.77 10.72 -7.00
C ALA A 109 -1.45 12.08 -7.16
N LYS A 110 -1.00 12.94 -8.09
CA LYS A 110 -1.65 14.22 -8.42
C LYS A 110 -3.07 13.99 -8.94
N ARG A 111 -3.28 13.03 -9.84
CA ARG A 111 -4.61 12.69 -10.37
C ARG A 111 -5.56 12.23 -9.25
N ALA A 112 -5.06 11.41 -8.32
CA ALA A 112 -5.84 10.99 -7.16
C ALA A 112 -6.20 12.18 -6.25
N ALA A 113 -5.22 13.05 -5.95
CA ALA A 113 -5.40 14.22 -5.11
C ALA A 113 -6.41 15.22 -5.69
N GLU A 114 -6.39 15.46 -7.00
CA GLU A 114 -7.36 16.32 -7.71
C GLU A 114 -8.80 15.85 -7.55
N LEU A 115 -9.01 14.55 -7.34
CA LEU A 115 -10.31 13.94 -7.06
C LEU A 115 -10.59 13.79 -5.55
N GLY A 116 -9.70 14.29 -4.68
CA GLY A 116 -9.85 14.13 -3.23
C GLY A 116 -9.81 12.67 -2.79
N MET A 117 -8.94 11.87 -3.40
CA MET A 117 -8.70 10.46 -3.03
C MET A 117 -7.40 10.37 -2.25
N ASP A 118 -7.38 9.54 -1.21
CA ASP A 118 -6.17 9.20 -0.47
C ASP A 118 -5.23 8.32 -1.29
N VAL A 119 -3.93 8.45 -1.04
CA VAL A 119 -2.91 7.65 -1.72
C VAL A 119 -2.15 6.79 -0.71
N MET A 120 -2.22 5.47 -0.89
CA MET A 120 -1.36 4.52 -0.22
C MET A 120 -0.15 4.22 -1.09
N VAL A 121 1.04 4.62 -0.66
CA VAL A 121 2.29 4.30 -1.36
C VAL A 121 2.78 2.91 -0.98
N ASP A 122 2.93 2.04 -1.98
CA ASP A 122 3.43 0.68 -1.82
C ASP A 122 4.89 0.59 -2.27
N PHE A 123 5.81 0.64 -1.31
CA PHE A 123 7.24 0.58 -1.58
C PHE A 123 7.70 -0.85 -1.90
N HIS A 124 8.07 -1.10 -3.15
CA HIS A 124 8.85 -2.27 -3.54
C HIS A 124 10.33 -1.87 -3.60
N TYR A 125 11.12 -2.21 -2.59
CA TYR A 125 12.56 -1.94 -2.58
C TYR A 125 13.31 -2.88 -3.53
N SER A 126 12.92 -2.81 -4.79
CA SER A 126 13.39 -3.58 -5.93
C SER A 126 13.29 -2.72 -7.19
N ASP A 127 13.94 -3.10 -8.26
CA ASP A 127 13.79 -2.46 -9.58
C ASP A 127 12.61 -3.05 -10.37
N TRP A 128 12.01 -4.12 -9.88
CA TRP A 128 10.87 -4.81 -10.45
C TRP A 128 10.05 -5.49 -9.35
N TRP A 129 9.16 -6.40 -9.74
CA TRP A 129 8.28 -7.11 -8.81
C TRP A 129 9.03 -7.71 -7.62
N ALA A 130 8.51 -7.45 -6.45
CA ALA A 130 8.88 -8.10 -5.21
C ALA A 130 7.63 -8.73 -4.60
N ASP A 131 7.68 -10.04 -4.36
CA ASP A 131 6.61 -10.85 -3.79
C ASP A 131 7.23 -11.92 -2.87
N PRO A 132 6.44 -12.75 -2.17
CA PRO A 132 6.98 -13.79 -1.30
C PRO A 132 7.94 -14.79 -2.00
N GLY A 133 7.83 -14.94 -3.33
CA GLY A 133 8.67 -15.85 -4.13
C GLY A 133 9.94 -15.19 -4.67
N GLN A 134 10.00 -13.85 -4.72
CA GLN A 134 11.15 -13.12 -5.27
C GLN A 134 11.30 -11.73 -4.62
N GLN A 135 12.41 -11.53 -3.93
CA GLN A 135 12.75 -10.27 -3.25
C GLN A 135 14.16 -9.85 -3.63
N HIS A 136 14.34 -9.41 -4.87
CA HIS A 136 15.63 -8.99 -5.39
C HIS A 136 15.95 -7.56 -4.96
N LYS A 137 17.13 -7.38 -4.35
CA LYS A 137 17.64 -6.02 -4.09
C LYS A 137 17.81 -5.27 -5.42
N PRO A 138 17.55 -3.95 -5.45
CA PRO A 138 17.90 -3.10 -6.57
C PRO A 138 19.34 -3.32 -7.03
N ALA A 139 19.58 -3.21 -8.34
CA ALA A 139 20.90 -3.42 -8.91
C ALA A 139 21.96 -2.53 -8.25
N ALA A 140 21.61 -1.27 -7.98
CA ALA A 140 22.48 -0.30 -7.31
C ALA A 140 22.80 -0.67 -5.85
N TRP A 141 22.01 -1.51 -5.21
CA TRP A 141 22.16 -1.86 -3.79
C TRP A 141 22.78 -3.24 -3.55
N LYS A 142 23.02 -4.04 -4.62
CA LYS A 142 23.50 -5.43 -4.50
C LYS A 142 24.80 -5.58 -3.72
N GLY A 143 25.74 -4.65 -3.89
CA GLY A 143 27.06 -4.68 -3.23
C GLY A 143 27.11 -3.96 -1.88
N LEU A 144 26.02 -3.36 -1.41
CA LEU A 144 26.02 -2.59 -0.17
C LEU A 144 26.09 -3.50 1.07
N ASN A 145 26.91 -3.10 2.05
CA ASN A 145 26.87 -3.67 3.40
C ASN A 145 25.58 -3.24 4.12
N LEU A 146 25.33 -3.77 5.31
CA LEU A 146 24.09 -3.52 6.06
C LEU A 146 23.89 -2.04 6.40
N VAL A 147 24.95 -1.31 6.74
CA VAL A 147 24.88 0.12 7.12
C VAL A 147 24.48 0.96 5.91
N ASP A 148 25.17 0.76 4.78
CA ASP A 148 24.90 1.48 3.54
C ASP A 148 23.55 1.11 2.94
N LEU A 149 23.13 -0.16 3.04
CA LEU A 149 21.83 -0.60 2.59
C LEU A 149 20.70 0.07 3.39
N LYS A 150 20.85 0.14 4.71
CA LYS A 150 19.88 0.84 5.57
C LYS A 150 19.76 2.31 5.17
N LYS A 151 20.89 2.96 4.90
CA LYS A 151 20.88 4.36 4.42
C LYS A 151 20.20 4.49 3.07
N ALA A 152 20.50 3.63 2.10
CA ALA A 152 19.90 3.66 0.76
C ALA A 152 18.36 3.51 0.80
N ILE A 153 17.86 2.61 1.67
CA ILE A 153 16.41 2.44 1.88
C ILE A 153 15.80 3.73 2.46
N ALA A 154 16.42 4.30 3.49
CA ALA A 154 15.93 5.52 4.13
C ALA A 154 15.95 6.72 3.17
N ASP A 155 17.02 6.89 2.41
CA ASP A 155 17.16 7.97 1.42
C ASP A 155 16.07 7.84 0.33
N HIS A 156 15.93 6.66 -0.29
CA HIS A 156 14.90 6.43 -1.31
C HIS A 156 13.49 6.69 -0.76
N THR A 157 13.18 6.22 0.44
CA THR A 157 11.88 6.47 1.08
C THR A 157 11.64 7.97 1.27
N ALA A 158 12.64 8.69 1.78
CA ALA A 158 12.54 10.12 1.99
C ALA A 158 12.39 10.89 0.66
N ASP A 159 13.13 10.52 -0.38
CA ASP A 159 13.08 11.16 -1.70
C ASP A 159 11.69 10.98 -2.33
N VAL A 160 11.12 9.77 -2.29
CA VAL A 160 9.78 9.50 -2.78
C VAL A 160 8.73 10.31 -2.02
N LEU A 161 8.77 10.30 -0.67
CA LEU A 161 7.80 11.05 0.13
C LEU A 161 7.94 12.56 -0.03
N ASN A 162 9.16 13.08 -0.23
CA ASN A 162 9.38 14.50 -0.51
C ASN A 162 8.87 14.91 -1.90
N ALA A 163 8.94 14.02 -2.89
CA ALA A 163 8.41 14.28 -4.22
C ALA A 163 6.87 14.36 -4.25
N LEU A 164 6.20 13.81 -3.24
CA LEU A 164 4.74 13.81 -3.10
C LEU A 164 4.19 15.03 -2.31
N LYS A 165 5.05 15.87 -1.75
CA LYS A 165 4.66 17.11 -1.04
C LYS A 165 4.32 18.24 -2.01
#